data_67d08134cca56dbb653e86a58f5e88e4
#
_entry.id   67d08134cca56dbb653e86a58f5e88e4
#
_cell.length_a   1.000
_cell.length_b   1.000
_cell.length_c   1.000
_cell.angle_alpha   90.00
_cell.angle_beta   90.00
_cell.angle_gamma   90.00
#
_symmetry.space_group_name_H-M   'P 1'
#
loop_
_entity.id
_entity.type
_entity.pdbx_description
1 polymer ?
#
loop_
_entity_poly.entity_id
_entity_poly.type
_entity_poly.pdbx_seq_one_letter_code
_entity_poly.pdbx_strand_id
1 'polypeptide(L)'
;PWDERLCVVPSGDLFKAIRAGKASVETDHIDTFTPDGIRLKSGQELKADIIVTATGLQVQMLGGSEMVVDGKPIQPREHMLYKGVLMQDVPNAAMIVGYTNISWTLKVDIACEYLCRLIKHMDAKGYRTAVPRDDEGCMDENNTILGALSSGYVKRAAATLPRQGTQSPWQMSQNYLRDVPELRYGKIEDGKLRFDDMAKAAIRNAA
;
A
#
# COMPACT_ATOMS: atom_id res chain seq x y z
N PRO A 1 -22.95 7.15 -5.56
CA PRO A 1 -21.67 6.60 -5.95
C PRO A 1 -20.61 7.06 -4.97
N TRP A 2 -19.91 6.07 -4.44
CA TRP A 2 -18.91 6.28 -3.42
C TRP A 2 -17.54 6.05 -4.07
N ASP A 3 -16.88 7.13 -4.45
CA ASP A 3 -15.56 7.07 -5.09
C ASP A 3 -14.42 7.02 -4.07
N GLU A 4 -14.76 7.28 -2.80
CA GLU A 4 -13.81 7.34 -1.70
C GLU A 4 -14.09 6.22 -0.69
N ARG A 5 -13.10 5.95 0.17
CA ARG A 5 -13.26 4.99 1.26
C ARG A 5 -14.33 5.47 2.23
N LEU A 6 -15.34 4.65 2.47
CA LEU A 6 -16.40 4.96 3.42
C LEU A 6 -15.89 4.84 4.86
N CYS A 7 -15.95 5.95 5.61
CA CYS A 7 -15.70 5.97 7.04
C CYS A 7 -17.03 5.94 7.80
N VAL A 8 -17.16 4.99 8.73
CA VAL A 8 -18.39 4.83 9.51
C VAL A 8 -18.36 5.75 10.73
N VAL A 9 -19.48 6.43 11.01
CA VAL A 9 -19.74 7.20 12.25
C VAL A 9 -20.66 6.36 13.13
N PRO A 10 -20.14 5.44 13.98
CA PRO A 10 -20.92 4.38 14.62
C PRO A 10 -22.05 4.92 15.51
N SER A 11 -21.80 6.00 16.23
CA SER A 11 -22.77 6.62 17.13
C SER A 11 -23.72 7.58 16.44
N GLY A 12 -23.53 7.84 15.14
CA GLY A 12 -24.33 8.81 14.37
C GLY A 12 -24.24 10.24 14.86
N ASP A 13 -23.16 10.62 15.55
CA ASP A 13 -23.05 11.90 16.27
C ASP A 13 -23.07 13.09 15.30
N LEU A 14 -22.45 12.97 14.12
CA LEU A 14 -22.54 14.00 13.08
C LEU A 14 -23.99 14.26 12.65
N PHE A 15 -24.75 13.19 12.41
CA PHE A 15 -26.15 13.31 11.99
C PHE A 15 -27.05 13.88 13.10
N LYS A 16 -26.74 13.58 14.36
CA LYS A 16 -27.42 14.19 15.52
C LYS A 16 -27.13 15.68 15.62
N ALA A 17 -25.86 16.08 15.41
CA ALA A 17 -25.45 17.48 15.44
C ALA A 17 -26.13 18.29 14.31
N ILE A 18 -26.20 17.75 13.09
CA ILE A 18 -26.87 18.37 11.96
C ILE A 18 -28.39 18.56 12.27
N ARG A 19 -29.05 17.50 12.75
CA ARG A 19 -30.49 17.60 13.13
C ARG A 19 -30.75 18.60 14.25
N ALA A 20 -29.79 18.78 15.15
CA ALA A 20 -29.89 19.75 16.24
C ALA A 20 -29.49 21.18 15.82
N GLY A 21 -29.16 21.42 14.55
CA GLY A 21 -28.69 22.72 14.05
C GLY A 21 -27.32 23.15 14.58
N LYS A 22 -26.53 22.20 15.11
CA LYS A 22 -25.19 22.46 15.66
C LYS A 22 -24.07 22.22 14.64
N ALA A 23 -24.36 21.66 13.49
CA ALA A 23 -23.43 21.44 12.38
C ALA A 23 -24.16 21.60 11.04
N SER A 24 -23.43 22.06 10.03
CA SER A 24 -23.90 22.10 8.64
C SER A 24 -22.82 21.50 7.73
N VAL A 25 -23.22 21.16 6.52
CA VAL A 25 -22.31 20.72 5.46
C VAL A 25 -22.54 21.61 4.25
N GLU A 26 -21.50 22.30 3.84
CA GLU A 26 -21.51 23.12 2.63
C GLU A 26 -20.71 22.43 1.54
N THR A 27 -21.30 22.34 0.34
CA THR A 27 -20.67 21.68 -0.81
C THR A 27 -20.36 22.71 -1.87
N ASP A 28 -19.15 23.30 -1.78
CA ASP A 28 -18.67 24.30 -2.72
C ASP A 28 -17.13 24.35 -2.68
N HIS A 29 -16.55 25.10 -3.60
CA HIS A 29 -15.12 25.39 -3.63
C HIS A 29 -14.80 26.60 -2.76
N ILE A 30 -13.71 26.51 -2.01
CA ILE A 30 -13.15 27.65 -1.27
C ILE A 30 -12.58 28.65 -2.29
N ASP A 31 -12.99 29.91 -2.19
CA ASP A 31 -12.44 31.01 -2.95
C ASP A 31 -11.23 31.59 -2.20
N THR A 32 -11.45 32.00 -0.94
CA THR A 32 -10.37 32.56 -0.12
C THR A 32 -10.69 32.49 1.38
N PHE A 33 -9.66 32.60 2.20
CA PHE A 33 -9.80 32.84 3.63
C PHE A 33 -10.04 34.34 3.88
N THR A 34 -10.96 34.64 4.78
CA THR A 34 -11.27 36.02 5.21
C THR A 34 -10.86 36.19 6.67
N PRO A 35 -10.78 37.43 7.19
CA PRO A 35 -10.52 37.65 8.62
C PRO A 35 -11.52 36.96 9.55
N ASP A 36 -12.75 36.76 9.10
CA ASP A 36 -13.85 36.21 9.90
C ASP A 36 -14.21 34.76 9.51
N GLY A 37 -13.48 34.13 8.58
CA GLY A 37 -13.80 32.76 8.17
C GLY A 37 -13.37 32.40 6.75
N ILE A 38 -14.30 31.83 5.96
CA ILE A 38 -14.04 31.33 4.60
C ILE A 38 -15.10 31.88 3.65
N ARG A 39 -14.67 32.43 2.50
CA ARG A 39 -15.58 32.74 1.39
C ARG A 39 -15.53 31.62 0.35
N LEU A 40 -16.69 31.17 -0.06
CA LEU A 40 -16.91 30.18 -1.10
C LEU A 40 -17.01 30.83 -2.48
N LYS A 41 -16.85 30.06 -3.55
CA LYS A 41 -16.98 30.56 -4.93
C LYS A 41 -18.38 31.01 -5.29
N SER A 42 -19.39 30.48 -4.62
CA SER A 42 -20.76 30.97 -4.70
C SER A 42 -20.96 32.39 -4.14
N GLY A 43 -19.95 32.93 -3.44
CA GLY A 43 -20.04 34.20 -2.70
C GLY A 43 -20.54 34.07 -1.26
N GLN A 44 -20.94 32.85 -0.83
CA GLN A 44 -21.34 32.60 0.56
C GLN A 44 -20.12 32.74 1.47
N GLU A 45 -20.29 33.38 2.64
CA GLU A 45 -19.30 33.48 3.70
C GLU A 45 -19.67 32.57 4.87
N LEU A 46 -18.72 31.72 5.25
CA LEU A 46 -18.82 30.84 6.43
C LEU A 46 -17.98 31.45 7.55
N LYS A 47 -18.65 31.97 8.56
CA LYS A 47 -17.96 32.52 9.74
C LYS A 47 -17.38 31.40 10.59
N ALA A 48 -16.15 31.57 11.06
CA ALA A 48 -15.46 30.58 11.87
C ALA A 48 -14.37 31.23 12.73
N ASP A 49 -14.36 30.92 14.00
CA ASP A 49 -13.29 31.31 14.94
C ASP A 49 -12.08 30.40 14.79
N ILE A 50 -12.30 29.14 14.38
CA ILE A 50 -11.25 28.15 14.19
C ILE A 50 -11.48 27.42 12.87
N ILE A 51 -10.46 27.35 12.04
CA ILE A 51 -10.49 26.62 10.78
C ILE A 51 -9.52 25.44 10.88
N VAL A 52 -10.04 24.21 10.67
CA VAL A 52 -9.24 22.99 10.64
C VAL A 52 -9.14 22.49 9.21
N THR A 53 -7.92 22.46 8.66
CA THR A 53 -7.68 21.95 7.31
C THR A 53 -7.57 20.41 7.34
N ALA A 54 -8.48 19.74 6.64
CA ALA A 54 -8.51 18.27 6.48
C ALA A 54 -8.69 17.92 5.00
N THR A 55 -7.88 18.53 4.14
CA THR A 55 -8.00 18.54 2.68
C THR A 55 -7.46 17.29 2.00
N GLY A 56 -7.21 16.24 2.77
CA GLY A 56 -6.67 14.97 2.29
C GLY A 56 -5.14 14.92 2.39
N LEU A 57 -4.56 13.91 1.75
CA LEU A 57 -3.13 13.62 1.87
C LEU A 57 -2.49 13.35 0.49
N GLN A 58 -1.19 13.40 0.47
CA GLN A 58 -0.35 12.95 -0.64
C GLN A 58 0.36 11.68 -0.20
N VAL A 59 0.20 10.60 -0.95
CA VAL A 59 0.91 9.34 -0.67
C VAL A 59 2.39 9.54 -1.00
N GLN A 60 3.24 9.24 -0.03
CA GLN A 60 4.68 9.25 -0.19
C GLN A 60 5.21 7.83 0.05
N MET A 61 5.66 7.19 -1.03
CA MET A 61 6.20 5.84 -0.94
C MET A 61 7.44 5.81 -0.06
N LEU A 62 7.57 4.75 0.76
CA LEU A 62 8.70 4.53 1.68
C LEU A 62 8.99 5.74 2.60
N GLY A 63 7.99 6.58 2.85
CA GLY A 63 8.17 7.82 3.62
C GLY A 63 9.13 8.83 2.98
N GLY A 64 9.34 8.74 1.64
CA GLY A 64 10.30 9.57 0.90
C GLY A 64 11.75 9.06 0.93
N SER A 65 11.98 7.87 1.51
CA SER A 65 13.30 7.24 1.48
C SER A 65 13.62 6.72 0.09
N GLU A 66 14.87 6.85 -0.32
CA GLU A 66 15.40 6.23 -1.53
C GLU A 66 15.99 4.87 -1.21
N MET A 67 15.66 3.88 -2.02
CA MET A 67 16.24 2.53 -1.95
C MET A 67 17.25 2.37 -3.06
N VAL A 68 18.46 1.94 -2.72
CA VAL A 68 19.55 1.71 -3.67
C VAL A 68 20.08 0.29 -3.47
N VAL A 69 20.16 -0.50 -4.54
CA VAL A 69 20.72 -1.84 -4.55
C VAL A 69 21.85 -1.91 -5.57
N ASP A 70 23.04 -2.30 -5.14
CA ASP A 70 24.25 -2.36 -5.97
C ASP A 70 24.50 -1.07 -6.77
N GLY A 71 24.31 0.09 -6.11
CA GLY A 71 24.51 1.42 -6.69
C GLY A 71 23.38 1.88 -7.64
N LYS A 72 22.31 1.10 -7.82
CA LYS A 72 21.17 1.43 -8.68
C LYS A 72 19.97 1.83 -7.84
N PRO A 73 19.37 3.00 -8.08
CA PRO A 73 18.14 3.39 -7.39
C PRO A 73 16.98 2.47 -7.82
N ILE A 74 16.19 2.06 -6.84
CA ILE A 74 14.98 1.26 -7.03
C ILE A 74 13.77 2.18 -7.13
N GLN A 75 13.08 2.10 -8.25
CA GLN A 75 11.85 2.84 -8.46
C GLN A 75 10.64 1.93 -8.16
N PRO A 76 9.87 2.16 -7.09
CA PRO A 76 8.78 1.25 -6.71
C PRO A 76 7.78 0.95 -7.85
N ARG A 77 7.53 1.92 -8.72
CA ARG A 77 6.62 1.79 -9.88
C ARG A 77 7.07 0.75 -10.92
N GLU A 78 8.33 0.36 -10.90
CA GLU A 78 8.92 -0.60 -11.85
C GLU A 78 8.90 -2.03 -11.30
N HIS A 79 8.30 -2.23 -10.13
CA HIS A 79 8.27 -3.49 -9.41
C HIS A 79 6.84 -3.86 -9.00
N MET A 80 6.61 -5.17 -8.87
CA MET A 80 5.40 -5.73 -8.27
C MET A 80 5.65 -6.17 -6.83
N LEU A 81 4.58 -6.52 -6.12
CA LEU A 81 4.67 -7.17 -4.81
C LEU A 81 4.29 -8.65 -4.92
N TYR A 82 5.25 -9.51 -4.67
CA TYR A 82 5.03 -10.95 -4.55
C TYR A 82 4.24 -11.24 -3.27
N LYS A 83 3.07 -11.88 -3.41
CA LYS A 83 2.11 -12.18 -2.32
C LYS A 83 1.67 -10.92 -1.54
N GLY A 84 1.87 -9.72 -2.11
CA GLY A 84 1.63 -8.45 -1.44
C GLY A 84 2.58 -8.19 -0.26
N VAL A 85 3.76 -8.80 -0.24
CA VAL A 85 4.72 -8.75 0.87
C VAL A 85 6.15 -8.43 0.42
N LEU A 86 6.68 -9.11 -0.58
CA LEU A 86 8.07 -8.92 -1.02
C LEU A 86 8.13 -8.15 -2.33
N MET A 87 9.10 -7.25 -2.45
CA MET A 87 9.29 -6.47 -3.67
C MET A 87 10.02 -7.31 -4.73
N GLN A 88 9.42 -7.37 -5.93
CA GLN A 88 10.00 -8.04 -7.09
C GLN A 88 11.41 -7.51 -7.38
N ASP A 89 12.33 -8.40 -7.72
CA ASP A 89 13.71 -8.11 -8.13
C ASP A 89 14.58 -7.40 -7.08
N VAL A 90 14.06 -7.17 -5.87
CA VAL A 90 14.79 -6.51 -4.78
C VAL A 90 15.10 -7.52 -3.69
N PRO A 91 16.40 -7.81 -3.42
CA PRO A 91 16.78 -8.80 -2.41
C PRO A 91 16.31 -8.39 -1.00
N ASN A 92 15.67 -9.33 -0.30
CA ASN A 92 15.28 -9.19 1.11
C ASN A 92 14.39 -7.97 1.41
N ALA A 93 13.76 -7.38 0.40
CA ALA A 93 12.92 -6.20 0.57
C ALA A 93 11.47 -6.60 0.79
N ALA A 94 10.94 -6.26 1.96
CA ALA A 94 9.53 -6.44 2.28
C ALA A 94 8.83 -5.09 2.39
N MET A 95 7.67 -4.98 1.74
CA MET A 95 6.77 -3.84 1.84
C MET A 95 5.35 -4.36 2.07
N ILE A 96 4.86 -4.19 3.29
CA ILE A 96 3.54 -4.71 3.66
C ILE A 96 2.47 -3.67 3.35
N VAL A 97 1.50 -4.07 2.54
CA VAL A 97 0.32 -3.28 2.19
C VAL A 97 -0.92 -4.00 2.69
N GLY A 98 -1.74 -3.30 3.45
CA GLY A 98 -2.97 -3.86 4.00
C GLY A 98 -4.10 -3.97 2.98
N TYR A 99 -5.25 -4.46 3.43
CA TYR A 99 -6.45 -4.53 2.61
C TYR A 99 -7.06 -3.16 2.39
N THR A 100 -7.59 -2.94 1.20
CA THR A 100 -8.30 -1.70 0.86
C THR A 100 -9.78 -1.74 1.22
N ASN A 101 -10.36 -2.93 1.39
CA ASN A 101 -11.78 -3.19 1.59
C ASN A 101 -12.17 -3.65 3.01
N ILE A 102 -11.18 -4.05 3.82
CA ILE A 102 -11.36 -4.46 5.24
C ILE A 102 -10.25 -3.87 6.10
N SER A 103 -10.12 -4.33 7.35
CA SER A 103 -9.07 -3.84 8.26
C SER A 103 -7.68 -4.06 7.69
N TRP A 104 -6.88 -3.00 7.65
CA TRP A 104 -5.49 -3.00 7.20
C TRP A 104 -4.62 -3.98 8.00
N THR A 105 -4.83 -4.04 9.32
CA THR A 105 -4.04 -4.85 10.26
C THR A 105 -4.18 -6.35 10.02
N LEU A 106 -5.31 -6.82 9.49
CA LEU A 106 -5.49 -8.25 9.18
C LEU A 106 -4.46 -8.76 8.14
N LYS A 107 -4.14 -7.94 7.13
CA LYS A 107 -3.10 -8.31 6.16
C LYS A 107 -1.72 -8.21 6.76
N VAL A 108 -1.47 -7.16 7.56
CA VAL A 108 -0.18 -6.95 8.23
C VAL A 108 0.17 -8.16 9.10
N ASP A 109 -0.77 -8.67 9.88
CA ASP A 109 -0.58 -9.80 10.78
C ASP A 109 -0.09 -11.06 10.03
N ILE A 110 -0.86 -11.51 9.03
CA ILE A 110 -0.51 -12.69 8.24
C ILE A 110 0.74 -12.50 7.36
N ALA A 111 1.03 -11.27 6.93
CA ALA A 111 2.25 -10.95 6.19
C ALA A 111 3.49 -11.03 7.10
N CYS A 112 3.40 -10.56 8.34
CA CYS A 112 4.46 -10.71 9.34
C CYS A 112 4.71 -12.19 9.68
N GLU A 113 3.66 -13.01 9.83
CA GLU A 113 3.80 -14.44 10.02
C GLU A 113 4.53 -15.11 8.83
N TYR A 114 4.18 -14.72 7.60
CA TYR A 114 4.87 -15.19 6.40
C TYR A 114 6.36 -14.82 6.41
N LEU A 115 6.70 -13.57 6.75
CA LEU A 115 8.09 -13.11 6.86
C LEU A 115 8.87 -13.88 7.92
N CYS A 116 8.28 -14.14 9.08
CA CYS A 116 8.90 -14.95 10.12
C CYS A 116 9.17 -16.40 9.64
N ARG A 117 8.24 -16.97 8.89
CA ARG A 117 8.41 -18.30 8.28
C ARG A 117 9.54 -18.30 7.24
N LEU A 118 9.57 -17.27 6.39
CA LEU A 118 10.60 -17.08 5.37
C LEU A 118 12.00 -16.97 6.01
N ILE A 119 12.17 -16.12 7.02
CA ILE A 119 13.44 -15.93 7.72
C ILE A 119 13.90 -17.24 8.36
N LYS A 120 13.01 -17.94 9.08
CA LYS A 120 13.34 -19.26 9.67
C LYS A 120 13.73 -20.30 8.61
N HIS A 121 13.07 -20.26 7.46
CA HIS A 121 13.41 -21.15 6.35
C HIS A 121 14.80 -20.82 5.78
N MET A 122 15.09 -19.53 5.58
CA MET A 122 16.41 -19.07 5.11
C MET A 122 17.51 -19.47 6.08
N ASP A 123 17.31 -19.25 7.38
CA ASP A 123 18.28 -19.65 8.43
C ASP A 123 18.55 -21.14 8.41
N ALA A 124 17.50 -21.96 8.33
CA ALA A 124 17.61 -23.42 8.33
C ALA A 124 18.34 -23.98 7.08
N LYS A 125 18.27 -23.25 5.95
CA LYS A 125 18.89 -23.63 4.68
C LYS A 125 20.24 -22.93 4.42
N GLY A 126 20.63 -21.98 5.25
CA GLY A 126 21.82 -21.16 5.04
C GLY A 126 21.70 -20.15 3.90
N TYR A 127 20.49 -19.80 3.49
CA TYR A 127 20.24 -18.79 2.47
C TYR A 127 20.49 -17.39 3.02
N ARG A 128 21.11 -16.52 2.22
CA ARG A 128 21.35 -15.11 2.59
C ARG A 128 20.37 -14.15 1.93
N THR A 129 19.89 -14.51 0.76
CA THR A 129 18.97 -13.67 -0.01
C THR A 129 17.75 -14.45 -0.45
N ALA A 130 16.63 -13.74 -0.47
CA ALA A 130 15.39 -14.16 -1.06
C ALA A 130 14.92 -13.07 -2.03
N VAL A 131 14.77 -13.40 -3.31
CA VAL A 131 14.43 -12.45 -4.36
C VAL A 131 13.26 -12.98 -5.17
N PRO A 132 12.09 -12.35 -5.13
CA PRO A 132 11.00 -12.73 -6.00
C PRO A 132 11.31 -12.38 -7.47
N ARG A 133 11.06 -13.31 -8.39
CA ARG A 133 11.28 -13.13 -9.84
C ARG A 133 10.00 -13.43 -10.62
N ASP A 134 9.65 -12.53 -11.51
CA ASP A 134 8.61 -12.73 -12.50
C ASP A 134 9.25 -13.14 -13.83
N ASP A 135 9.33 -14.46 -14.05
CA ASP A 135 9.90 -15.02 -15.29
C ASP A 135 8.86 -15.06 -16.43
N GLU A 136 7.60 -14.73 -16.14
CA GLU A 136 6.48 -14.82 -17.08
C GLU A 136 6.07 -13.46 -17.66
N GLY A 137 6.53 -12.36 -17.06
CA GLY A 137 6.23 -11.00 -17.50
C GLY A 137 4.73 -10.65 -17.31
N CYS A 138 4.19 -10.96 -16.13
CA CYS A 138 2.76 -10.78 -15.88
C CYS A 138 2.39 -9.39 -15.30
N MET A 139 3.31 -8.43 -15.30
CA MET A 139 3.05 -7.08 -14.79
C MET A 139 1.94 -6.37 -15.57
N ASP A 140 0.99 -5.80 -14.85
CA ASP A 140 -0.03 -4.91 -15.41
C ASP A 140 0.39 -3.45 -15.18
N GLU A 141 0.86 -2.80 -16.23
CA GLU A 141 1.34 -1.41 -16.20
C GLU A 141 0.25 -0.40 -15.81
N ASN A 142 -1.03 -0.76 -15.99
CA ASN A 142 -2.16 0.12 -15.70
C ASN A 142 -2.72 -0.08 -14.30
N ASN A 143 -2.24 -1.09 -13.54
CA ASN A 143 -2.79 -1.43 -12.24
C ASN A 143 -1.74 -1.34 -11.14
N THR A 144 -2.07 -0.67 -10.04
CA THR A 144 -1.19 -0.50 -8.89
C THR A 144 -1.66 -1.33 -7.70
N ILE A 145 -0.79 -1.49 -6.69
CA ILE A 145 -1.12 -2.19 -5.44
C ILE A 145 -2.33 -1.59 -4.70
N LEU A 146 -2.70 -0.35 -4.98
CA LEU A 146 -3.90 0.32 -4.45
C LEU A 146 -4.99 0.51 -5.52
N GLY A 147 -4.90 -0.16 -6.66
CA GLY A 147 -5.80 0.03 -7.81
C GLY A 147 -7.27 -0.30 -7.54
N ALA A 148 -7.58 -0.99 -6.43
CA ALA A 148 -8.95 -1.21 -5.98
C ALA A 148 -9.61 0.06 -5.37
N LEU A 149 -8.83 1.13 -5.09
CA LEU A 149 -9.31 2.41 -4.57
C LEU A 149 -9.38 3.46 -5.69
N SER A 150 -10.49 4.15 -5.78
CA SER A 150 -10.72 5.26 -6.72
C SER A 150 -10.45 6.64 -6.11
N SER A 151 -9.98 6.70 -4.87
CA SER A 151 -9.71 7.92 -4.11
C SER A 151 -8.75 8.85 -4.82
N GLY A 152 -8.98 10.16 -4.72
CA GLY A 152 -8.18 11.18 -5.40
C GLY A 152 -6.68 11.12 -5.05
N TYR A 153 -6.33 10.82 -3.81
CA TYR A 153 -4.94 10.69 -3.37
C TYR A 153 -4.25 9.46 -4.00
N VAL A 154 -4.97 8.36 -4.20
CA VAL A 154 -4.44 7.16 -4.88
C VAL A 154 -4.20 7.45 -6.36
N LYS A 155 -5.17 8.10 -7.03
CA LYS A 155 -5.02 8.51 -8.44
C LYS A 155 -3.81 9.42 -8.65
N ARG A 156 -3.59 10.39 -7.75
CA ARG A 156 -2.41 11.27 -7.81
C ARG A 156 -1.10 10.52 -7.60
N ALA A 157 -1.09 9.47 -6.76
CA ALA A 157 0.09 8.67 -6.46
C ALA A 157 0.34 7.53 -7.46
N ALA A 158 -0.58 7.24 -8.38
CA ALA A 158 -0.51 6.06 -9.26
C ALA A 158 0.80 5.95 -10.05
N ALA A 159 1.42 7.09 -10.39
CA ALA A 159 2.71 7.12 -11.09
C ALA A 159 3.91 6.67 -10.24
N THR A 160 3.77 6.61 -8.91
CA THR A 160 4.86 6.27 -7.98
C THR A 160 4.66 4.94 -7.25
N LEU A 161 3.43 4.39 -7.32
CA LEU A 161 3.07 3.16 -6.64
C LEU A 161 3.59 1.92 -7.38
N PRO A 162 3.99 0.86 -6.66
CA PRO A 162 4.25 -0.45 -7.24
C PRO A 162 3.07 -0.96 -8.06
N ARG A 163 3.36 -1.78 -9.05
CA ARG A 163 2.38 -2.42 -9.92
C ARG A 163 1.82 -3.70 -9.30
N GLN A 164 0.79 -4.22 -9.91
CA GLN A 164 0.29 -5.58 -9.69
C GLN A 164 0.52 -6.42 -10.94
N GLY A 165 0.50 -7.73 -10.77
CA GLY A 165 0.42 -8.66 -11.90
C GLY A 165 -1.02 -9.02 -12.24
N THR A 166 -1.17 -9.65 -13.37
CA THR A 166 -2.46 -10.16 -13.86
C THR A 166 -2.88 -11.47 -13.19
N GLN A 167 -1.97 -12.12 -12.46
CA GLN A 167 -2.19 -13.41 -11.81
C GLN A 167 -1.43 -13.55 -10.48
N SER A 168 -1.85 -14.53 -9.66
CA SER A 168 -1.13 -14.93 -8.43
C SER A 168 0.26 -15.47 -8.79
N PRO A 169 1.29 -15.22 -7.98
CA PRO A 169 1.29 -14.53 -6.67
C PRO A 169 1.51 -13.00 -6.74
N TRP A 170 1.43 -12.42 -7.93
CA TRP A 170 1.72 -11.01 -8.20
C TRP A 170 0.49 -10.11 -8.11
N GLN A 171 -0.70 -10.70 -8.15
CA GLN A 171 -1.96 -9.99 -7.98
C GLN A 171 -2.31 -9.84 -6.50
N MET A 172 -2.65 -8.64 -6.08
CA MET A 172 -3.09 -8.36 -4.70
C MET A 172 -4.49 -8.93 -4.46
N SER A 173 -4.56 -10.04 -3.72
CA SER A 173 -5.84 -10.57 -3.26
C SER A 173 -6.43 -9.63 -2.19
N GLN A 174 -7.64 -9.13 -2.40
CA GLN A 174 -8.38 -8.34 -1.42
C GLN A 174 -9.31 -9.24 -0.59
N ASN A 175 -8.83 -10.46 -0.26
CA ASN A 175 -9.62 -11.50 0.42
C ASN A 175 -8.82 -12.21 1.51
N TYR A 176 -9.15 -11.91 2.77
CA TYR A 176 -8.47 -12.46 3.94
C TYR A 176 -8.52 -14.00 4.00
N LEU A 177 -9.69 -14.61 3.70
CA LEU A 177 -9.85 -16.07 3.77
C LEU A 177 -9.00 -16.80 2.73
N ARG A 178 -8.70 -16.16 1.60
CA ARG A 178 -7.81 -16.70 0.57
C ARG A 178 -6.33 -16.51 0.95
N ASP A 179 -6.00 -15.37 1.55
CA ASP A 179 -4.61 -15.04 1.89
C ASP A 179 -4.10 -15.83 3.10
N VAL A 180 -4.96 -16.16 4.08
CA VAL A 180 -4.55 -16.90 5.27
C VAL A 180 -3.91 -18.25 4.95
N PRO A 181 -4.50 -19.16 4.19
CA PRO A 181 -3.84 -20.44 3.85
C PRO A 181 -2.57 -20.24 3.04
N GLU A 182 -2.53 -19.25 2.14
CA GLU A 182 -1.37 -18.99 1.31
C GLU A 182 -0.18 -18.45 2.13
N LEU A 183 -0.39 -17.46 2.99
CA LEU A 183 0.68 -16.82 3.74
C LEU A 183 1.09 -17.61 4.99
N ARG A 184 0.15 -18.27 5.67
CA ARG A 184 0.46 -19.09 6.86
C ARG A 184 1.00 -20.46 6.55
N TYR A 185 0.51 -21.12 5.48
CA TYR A 185 0.77 -22.54 5.23
C TYR A 185 1.34 -22.82 3.84
N GLY A 186 1.27 -21.87 2.91
CA GLY A 186 1.78 -22.05 1.56
C GLY A 186 3.28 -22.34 1.53
N LYS A 187 3.74 -22.98 0.46
CA LYS A 187 5.15 -23.29 0.25
C LYS A 187 5.98 -22.00 0.18
N ILE A 188 7.15 -22.00 0.84
CA ILE A 188 8.12 -20.91 0.72
C ILE A 188 8.87 -21.03 -0.63
N GLU A 189 9.36 -22.23 -0.96
CA GLU A 189 10.00 -22.50 -2.25
C GLU A 189 8.94 -22.88 -3.28
N ASP A 190 8.30 -21.89 -3.92
CA ASP A 190 7.26 -22.08 -4.92
C ASP A 190 7.74 -21.87 -6.36
N GLY A 191 9.06 -21.70 -6.54
CA GLY A 191 9.69 -21.50 -7.84
C GLY A 191 9.68 -20.03 -8.33
N LYS A 192 8.93 -19.13 -7.67
CA LYS A 192 8.96 -17.69 -7.96
C LYS A 192 9.94 -16.94 -7.05
N LEU A 193 10.19 -17.47 -5.85
CA LEU A 193 11.17 -16.93 -4.91
C LEU A 193 12.52 -17.63 -5.15
N ARG A 194 13.52 -16.85 -5.53
CA ARG A 194 14.90 -17.32 -5.75
C ARG A 194 15.73 -17.08 -4.50
N PHE A 195 16.53 -18.07 -4.14
CA PHE A 195 17.43 -18.03 -2.98
C PHE A 195 18.88 -18.10 -3.42
N ASP A 196 19.75 -17.36 -2.74
CA ASP A 196 21.20 -17.48 -2.93
C ASP A 196 21.81 -18.24 -1.75
N ASP A 197 22.63 -19.25 -2.07
CA ASP A 197 23.25 -20.16 -1.12
C ASP A 197 24.61 -19.58 -0.69
N MET A 198 24.89 -19.56 0.62
CA MET A 198 26.17 -19.10 1.16
C MET A 198 27.38 -19.86 0.56
N ALA A 199 27.24 -21.15 0.25
CA ALA A 199 28.28 -21.96 -0.34
C ALA A 199 28.59 -21.51 -1.79
N LYS A 200 27.61 -21.17 -2.58
CA LYS A 200 27.78 -20.69 -3.96
C LYS A 200 28.34 -19.27 -4.02
N ALA A 201 27.98 -18.40 -3.06
CA ALA A 201 28.49 -17.03 -2.98
C ALA A 201 30.02 -17.03 -2.65
N ALA A 202 30.48 -17.93 -1.77
CA ALA A 202 31.88 -18.06 -1.44
C ALA A 202 32.75 -18.52 -2.65
N ILE A 203 32.21 -19.41 -3.51
CA ILE A 203 32.89 -19.88 -4.72
C ILE A 203 32.96 -18.74 -5.78
N ARG A 204 31.91 -17.92 -5.94
CA ARG A 204 31.92 -16.79 -6.88
C ARG A 204 32.89 -15.66 -6.50
N ASN A 205 33.15 -15.48 -5.20
CA ASN A 205 34.08 -14.44 -4.70
C ASN A 205 35.54 -14.94 -4.63
N ALA A 206 35.79 -16.25 -4.85
CA ALA A 206 37.10 -16.87 -4.87
C ALA A 206 37.64 -17.16 -6.30
N ALA A 207 36.84 -16.88 -7.32
CA ALA A 207 37.20 -17.00 -8.74
C ALA A 207 37.28 -15.60 -9.40
#